data_23615a1e36cf87fa4a26d7fc4747a676
#
_entry.id   23615a1e36cf87fa4a26d7fc4747a676
#
_cell.length_a   1.000
_cell.length_b   1.000
_cell.length_c   1.000
_cell.angle_alpha   90.00
_cell.angle_beta   90.00
_cell.angle_gamma   90.00
#
_symmetry.space_group_name_H-M   'P 1'
#
loop_
_entity.id
_entity.type
_entity.pdbx_description
1 polymer ?
#
loop_
_entity_poly.entity_id
_entity_poly.type
_entity_poly.pdbx_seq_one_letter_code
_entity_poly.pdbx_strand_id
1 'polypeptide(L)'
;MTVSPLLLSLNSLADSNHIHLDQVTGGDDLNISIEQIGHGNLVKFSLNHDDNVISLLQLGNNNYIGWTDSWGSGYSWGGDLDGLRNNIDIRQKCSVASCADNDFQFHILGDDNTVKFGQGYSLNDSTSPTWNYDGVEPGGNFVRLDIHGDNNKFTGSQKMDTAGISHSITANVYTDNNDMYVRQAQNGNKTFTLTIRNSDGNDLSVNQIDNGAHTATVSLLGTQPTDLTLVQSGNTNQSYTLSQNCVTVGGCTISVTQQ
;
A
#
# COMPACT_ATOMS: atom_id res chain seq x y z
N MET A 1 -28.43 22.07 -6.91
CA MET A 1 -27.27 21.30 -7.40
C MET A 1 -26.07 22.22 -7.33
N THR A 2 -25.32 22.13 -6.28
CA THR A 2 -24.02 22.80 -6.17
C THR A 2 -22.97 21.79 -6.60
N VAL A 3 -22.44 21.97 -7.79
CA VAL A 3 -21.29 21.17 -8.25
C VAL A 3 -20.09 21.70 -7.49
N SER A 4 -19.61 20.94 -6.50
CA SER A 4 -18.32 21.22 -5.85
C SER A 4 -17.18 21.05 -6.84
N PRO A 5 -16.18 21.91 -6.82
CA PRO A 5 -15.13 21.88 -7.82
C PRO A 5 -14.22 20.67 -7.60
N LEU A 6 -14.07 19.85 -8.62
CA LEU A 6 -12.94 18.94 -8.75
C LEU A 6 -11.64 19.76 -8.71
N LEU A 7 -10.92 19.73 -7.60
CA LEU A 7 -9.63 20.39 -7.51
C LEU A 7 -8.56 19.45 -8.07
N LEU A 8 -8.38 19.44 -9.36
CA LEU A 8 -7.30 18.72 -10.01
C LEU A 8 -6.08 19.64 -10.13
N SER A 9 -5.08 19.46 -9.28
CA SER A 9 -3.79 20.13 -9.41
C SER A 9 -2.82 19.22 -10.15
N LEU A 10 -2.56 19.52 -11.41
CA LEU A 10 -1.64 18.75 -12.27
C LEU A 10 -0.35 19.53 -12.43
N ASN A 11 0.73 19.08 -11.84
CA ASN A 11 2.08 19.56 -12.13
C ASN A 11 2.91 18.43 -12.77
N SER A 12 3.09 18.48 -14.06
CA SER A 12 4.04 17.62 -14.78
C SER A 12 5.24 18.46 -15.21
N LEU A 13 6.41 18.20 -14.64
CA LEU A 13 7.64 18.94 -14.91
C LEU A 13 8.63 18.19 -15.82
N ALA A 14 8.21 17.12 -16.50
CA ALA A 14 9.09 16.41 -17.43
C ALA A 14 8.34 15.59 -18.47
N ASP A 15 9.06 15.08 -19.46
CA ASP A 15 8.52 14.33 -20.58
C ASP A 15 8.00 12.94 -20.17
N SER A 16 6.92 12.49 -20.81
CA SER A 16 6.37 11.11 -20.70
C SER A 16 5.70 10.75 -19.37
N ASN A 17 5.34 11.71 -18.53
CA ASN A 17 4.44 11.46 -17.40
C ASN A 17 3.00 11.32 -17.89
N HIS A 18 2.26 10.38 -17.33
CA HIS A 18 0.91 10.06 -17.77
C HIS A 18 -0.07 9.98 -16.59
N ILE A 19 -1.20 10.65 -16.72
CA ILE A 19 -2.30 10.58 -15.75
C ILE A 19 -3.56 10.21 -16.51
N HIS A 20 -4.20 9.14 -16.10
CA HIS A 20 -5.49 8.71 -16.62
C HIS A 20 -6.43 8.40 -15.44
N LEU A 21 -7.42 9.23 -15.28
CA LEU A 21 -8.47 9.09 -14.27
C LEU A 21 -9.78 8.88 -14.98
N ASP A 22 -10.50 7.84 -14.60
CA ASP A 22 -11.82 7.54 -15.11
C ASP A 22 -12.83 7.63 -13.96
N GLN A 23 -13.67 8.65 -13.99
CA GLN A 23 -14.73 8.82 -13.01
C GLN A 23 -16.03 8.24 -13.58
N VAL A 24 -16.51 7.17 -12.97
CA VAL A 24 -17.63 6.39 -13.54
C VAL A 24 -18.99 6.92 -13.08
N THR A 25 -19.17 7.16 -11.79
CA THR A 25 -20.42 7.70 -11.22
C THR A 25 -20.14 8.50 -9.96
N GLY A 26 -21.04 9.41 -9.60
CA GLY A 26 -20.89 10.26 -8.43
C GLY A 26 -19.91 11.40 -8.68
N GLY A 27 -19.32 11.95 -7.64
CA GLY A 27 -18.27 12.98 -7.72
C GLY A 27 -18.57 14.26 -7.01
N ASP A 28 -19.52 14.26 -6.10
CA ASP A 28 -19.65 15.35 -5.14
C ASP A 28 -18.52 15.21 -4.10
N ASP A 29 -17.90 16.33 -3.75
CA ASP A 29 -16.82 16.44 -2.76
C ASP A 29 -15.56 15.56 -2.97
N LEU A 30 -15.29 15.12 -4.20
CA LEU A 30 -14.06 14.42 -4.56
C LEU A 30 -12.85 15.36 -4.50
N ASN A 31 -11.82 14.96 -3.76
CA ASN A 31 -10.57 15.72 -3.64
C ASN A 31 -9.40 14.87 -4.17
N ILE A 32 -8.83 15.27 -5.30
CA ILE A 32 -7.66 14.61 -5.90
C ILE A 32 -6.54 15.64 -6.02
N SER A 33 -5.35 15.28 -5.56
CA SER A 33 -4.13 16.04 -5.80
C SER A 33 -3.06 15.08 -6.30
N ILE A 34 -2.54 15.33 -7.49
CA ILE A 34 -1.50 14.51 -8.12
C ILE A 34 -0.31 15.38 -8.46
N GLU A 35 0.87 14.96 -8.07
CA GLU A 35 2.12 15.60 -8.45
C GLU A 35 3.07 14.54 -9.01
N GLN A 36 3.55 14.76 -10.24
CA GLN A 36 4.52 13.91 -10.90
C GLN A 36 5.75 14.73 -11.30
N ILE A 37 6.89 14.40 -10.72
CA ILE A 37 8.18 15.04 -11.01
C ILE A 37 9.16 13.96 -11.48
N GLY A 38 9.71 14.12 -12.67
CA GLY A 38 10.58 13.17 -13.33
C GLY A 38 9.97 12.60 -14.60
N HIS A 39 10.47 11.49 -15.11
CA HIS A 39 10.10 10.92 -16.40
C HIS A 39 9.37 9.58 -16.28
N GLY A 40 8.43 9.32 -17.18
CA GLY A 40 7.80 8.02 -17.31
C GLY A 40 6.95 7.58 -16.14
N ASN A 41 6.52 8.51 -15.28
CA ASN A 41 5.61 8.19 -14.19
C ASN A 41 4.18 8.01 -14.72
N LEU A 42 3.47 7.03 -14.20
CA LEU A 42 2.11 6.72 -14.63
C LEU A 42 1.18 6.65 -13.43
N VAL A 43 0.05 7.33 -13.53
CA VAL A 43 -1.11 7.16 -12.67
C VAL A 43 -2.29 6.75 -13.54
N LYS A 44 -2.93 5.64 -13.19
CA LYS A 44 -4.13 5.17 -13.88
C LYS A 44 -5.06 4.46 -12.92
N PHE A 45 -6.24 5.01 -12.69
CA PHE A 45 -7.27 4.35 -11.89
C PHE A 45 -8.67 4.88 -12.21
N SER A 46 -9.67 4.10 -11.84
CA SER A 46 -11.08 4.48 -11.88
C SER A 46 -11.60 4.83 -10.49
N LEU A 47 -12.57 5.71 -10.46
CA LEU A 47 -13.23 6.20 -9.27
C LEU A 47 -14.73 6.05 -9.42
N ASN A 48 -15.34 5.51 -8.38
CA ASN A 48 -16.78 5.38 -8.30
C ASN A 48 -17.23 5.87 -6.92
N HIS A 49 -18.35 6.60 -6.86
CA HIS A 49 -18.89 7.21 -5.65
C HIS A 49 -18.19 8.49 -5.15
N ASP A 50 -18.72 9.03 -4.05
CA ASP A 50 -18.47 10.39 -3.56
C ASP A 50 -17.53 10.45 -2.36
N ASP A 51 -17.11 11.67 -1.97
CA ASP A 51 -16.35 11.98 -0.75
C ASP A 51 -14.97 11.28 -0.64
N ASN A 52 -14.40 10.80 -1.74
CA ASN A 52 -13.09 10.18 -1.71
C ASN A 52 -11.96 11.22 -1.76
N VAL A 53 -10.93 11.02 -0.94
CA VAL A 53 -9.74 11.86 -0.90
C VAL A 53 -8.53 11.06 -1.36
N ILE A 54 -7.85 11.55 -2.38
CA ILE A 54 -6.66 10.91 -2.94
C ILE A 54 -5.56 11.95 -3.05
N SER A 55 -4.39 11.66 -2.55
CA SER A 55 -3.22 12.50 -2.72
C SER A 55 -2.04 11.63 -3.16
N LEU A 56 -1.58 11.82 -4.36
CA LEU A 56 -0.53 11.03 -4.98
C LEU A 56 0.69 11.90 -5.25
N LEU A 57 1.86 11.42 -4.90
CA LEU A 57 3.12 12.08 -5.21
C LEU A 57 4.08 11.06 -5.82
N GLN A 58 4.53 11.30 -7.03
CA GLN A 58 5.57 10.51 -7.68
C GLN A 58 6.79 11.38 -7.95
N LEU A 59 7.89 11.07 -7.30
CA LEU A 59 9.17 11.74 -7.49
C LEU A 59 10.17 10.77 -8.13
N GLY A 60 10.85 11.22 -9.17
CA GLY A 60 11.81 10.41 -9.93
C GLY A 60 11.18 9.76 -11.16
N ASN A 61 11.71 8.64 -11.59
CA ASN A 61 11.35 8.07 -12.88
C ASN A 61 10.63 6.73 -12.74
N ASN A 62 9.74 6.42 -13.70
CA ASN A 62 9.10 5.12 -13.85
C ASN A 62 8.38 4.63 -12.59
N ASN A 63 7.64 5.48 -11.91
CA ASN A 63 6.76 5.06 -10.83
C ASN A 63 5.35 4.83 -11.35
N TYR A 64 4.74 3.72 -11.00
CA TYR A 64 3.41 3.33 -11.45
C TYR A 64 2.42 3.26 -10.29
N ILE A 65 1.24 3.84 -10.49
CA ILE A 65 0.11 3.75 -9.56
C ILE A 65 -1.12 3.31 -10.34
N GLY A 66 -1.75 2.24 -9.88
CA GLY A 66 -2.95 1.70 -10.51
C GLY A 66 -2.72 1.03 -11.86
N TRP A 67 -1.49 0.77 -12.24
CA TRP A 67 -1.13 0.10 -13.48
C TRP A 67 -1.59 -1.35 -13.50
N THR A 68 -2.10 -1.78 -14.65
CA THR A 68 -2.40 -3.19 -14.89
C THR A 68 -1.47 -3.75 -15.93
N ASP A 69 -0.60 -4.65 -15.52
CA ASP A 69 -0.23 -5.73 -16.41
C ASP A 69 -1.31 -6.82 -16.36
N SER A 70 -1.64 -7.36 -17.51
CA SER A 70 -2.59 -8.46 -17.63
C SER A 70 -2.06 -9.69 -16.88
N TRP A 71 -2.42 -9.83 -15.63
CA TRP A 71 -2.24 -11.09 -14.93
C TRP A 71 -3.18 -12.12 -15.56
N GLY A 72 -2.63 -13.10 -16.22
CA GLY A 72 -3.21 -14.10 -17.13
C GLY A 72 -4.49 -14.84 -16.70
N SER A 73 -5.41 -14.19 -16.06
CA SER A 73 -6.70 -14.72 -15.64
C SER A 73 -7.88 -13.81 -15.95
N GLY A 74 -7.75 -12.87 -16.87
CA GLY A 74 -8.90 -12.13 -17.39
C GLY A 74 -9.38 -10.95 -16.55
N TYR A 75 -8.74 -10.64 -15.44
CA TYR A 75 -9.00 -9.43 -14.66
C TYR A 75 -7.90 -8.40 -14.96
N SER A 76 -8.26 -7.34 -15.64
CA SER A 76 -7.39 -6.18 -15.77
C SER A 76 -7.53 -5.36 -14.48
N TRP A 77 -6.59 -5.49 -13.57
CA TRP A 77 -6.50 -4.67 -12.38
C TRP A 77 -5.91 -3.31 -12.76
N GLY A 78 -6.75 -2.31 -12.97
CA GLY A 78 -6.39 -0.90 -12.84
C GLY A 78 -6.49 -0.52 -11.38
N GLY A 79 -5.97 0.60 -10.96
CA GLY A 79 -6.42 1.15 -9.71
C GLY A 79 -7.94 1.31 -9.80
N ASP A 80 -8.64 0.77 -8.84
CA ASP A 80 -10.10 0.87 -8.77
C ASP A 80 -10.50 1.21 -7.34
N LEU A 81 -11.28 2.27 -7.21
CA LEU A 81 -11.81 2.75 -5.95
C LEU A 81 -13.31 2.88 -6.07
N ASP A 82 -14.01 1.97 -5.43
CA ASP A 82 -15.46 1.89 -5.42
C ASP A 82 -15.98 1.93 -3.97
N GLY A 83 -16.51 3.04 -3.54
CA GLY A 83 -17.01 3.29 -2.20
C GLY A 83 -16.87 4.75 -1.77
N LEU A 84 -17.41 5.07 -0.61
CA LEU A 84 -17.52 6.42 -0.07
C LEU A 84 -16.41 6.71 0.96
N ARG A 85 -15.95 7.96 1.02
CA ARG A 85 -15.08 8.48 2.08
C ARG A 85 -13.75 7.73 2.24
N ASN A 86 -13.27 7.10 1.19
CA ASN A 86 -11.96 6.46 1.23
C ASN A 86 -10.85 7.52 1.15
N ASN A 87 -9.78 7.31 1.89
CA ASN A 87 -8.63 8.19 1.93
C ASN A 87 -7.37 7.42 1.54
N ILE A 88 -6.70 7.84 0.49
CA ILE A 88 -5.50 7.21 -0.03
C ILE A 88 -4.41 8.27 -0.14
N ASP A 89 -3.25 8.06 0.45
CA ASP A 89 -2.08 8.94 0.36
C ASP A 89 -0.88 8.13 -0.09
N ILE A 90 -0.60 8.03 -1.35
CA ILE A 90 0.51 7.26 -1.91
C ILE A 90 1.66 8.22 -2.19
N ARG A 91 2.89 7.83 -1.93
CA ARG A 91 4.08 8.63 -2.20
C ARG A 91 5.16 7.73 -2.75
N GLN A 92 5.41 7.73 -3.99
CA GLN A 92 6.48 6.95 -4.61
C GLN A 92 7.69 7.83 -4.89
N LYS A 93 8.85 7.29 -4.67
CA LYS A 93 10.10 8.01 -4.90
C LYS A 93 11.15 7.10 -5.52
N CYS A 94 11.79 7.62 -6.52
CA CYS A 94 13.03 7.10 -7.03
C CYS A 94 13.98 8.25 -7.30
N SER A 95 15.10 8.30 -6.61
CA SER A 95 16.01 9.46 -6.59
C SER A 95 17.30 9.27 -7.38
N VAL A 96 17.47 8.14 -8.05
CA VAL A 96 18.65 7.84 -8.86
C VAL A 96 18.32 7.82 -10.36
N ALA A 97 19.33 8.07 -11.19
CA ALA A 97 19.13 8.16 -12.64
C ALA A 97 18.70 6.84 -13.29
N SER A 98 19.02 5.71 -12.67
CA SER A 98 18.65 4.36 -13.12
C SER A 98 17.75 3.69 -12.09
N CYS A 99 16.56 4.22 -11.94
CA CYS A 99 15.56 3.63 -11.05
C CYS A 99 15.02 2.32 -11.59
N ALA A 100 14.82 1.36 -10.71
CA ALA A 100 13.82 0.34 -10.93
C ALA A 100 12.43 0.92 -10.60
N ASP A 101 11.41 0.39 -11.24
CA ASP A 101 10.06 0.92 -11.12
C ASP A 101 9.48 0.66 -9.72
N ASN A 102 8.85 1.65 -9.11
CA ASN A 102 7.96 1.40 -7.98
C ASN A 102 6.54 1.23 -8.51
N ASP A 103 5.90 0.16 -8.10
CA ASP A 103 4.55 -0.19 -8.57
C ASP A 103 3.59 -0.33 -7.39
N PHE A 104 2.50 0.41 -7.43
CA PHE A 104 1.43 0.34 -6.46
C PHE A 104 0.10 0.06 -7.17
N GLN A 105 -0.43 -1.12 -6.97
CA GLN A 105 -1.72 -1.54 -7.51
C GLN A 105 -2.75 -1.61 -6.40
N PHE A 106 -3.98 -1.22 -6.67
CA PHE A 106 -5.04 -1.29 -5.68
C PHE A 106 -6.41 -1.59 -6.30
N HIS A 107 -7.24 -2.27 -5.54
CA HIS A 107 -8.64 -2.43 -5.82
C HIS A 107 -9.36 -2.37 -4.46
N ILE A 108 -10.07 -1.31 -4.22
CA ILE A 108 -10.73 -1.02 -2.95
C ILE A 108 -12.22 -0.93 -3.20
N LEU A 109 -12.97 -1.82 -2.60
CA LEU A 109 -14.43 -1.82 -2.58
C LEU A 109 -14.89 -1.68 -1.14
N GLY A 110 -15.69 -0.67 -0.85
CA GLY A 110 -16.21 -0.40 0.48
C GLY A 110 -15.91 1.02 0.95
N ASP A 111 -16.44 1.37 2.10
CA ASP A 111 -16.47 2.72 2.62
C ASP A 111 -15.43 2.96 3.73
N ASP A 112 -15.08 4.23 3.91
CA ASP A 112 -14.26 4.70 5.02
C ASP A 112 -12.87 4.04 5.15
N ASN A 113 -12.35 3.44 4.09
CA ASN A 113 -11.02 2.84 4.12
C ASN A 113 -9.93 3.91 4.05
N THR A 114 -8.88 3.74 4.84
CA THR A 114 -7.69 4.57 4.80
C THR A 114 -6.51 3.74 4.32
N VAL A 115 -5.86 4.17 3.26
CA VAL A 115 -4.64 3.51 2.78
C VAL A 115 -3.51 4.46 2.94
N LYS A 116 -2.50 4.53 3.41
CA LYS A 116 -1.30 5.35 3.22
C LYS A 116 -0.29 4.48 2.51
N PHE A 117 0.77 4.94 2.11
CA PHE A 117 1.79 4.05 1.63
C PHE A 117 3.19 4.64 1.76
N GLY A 118 4.07 4.58 0.89
CA GLY A 118 5.42 5.14 1.02
C GLY A 118 6.28 4.86 -0.19
N GLN A 119 6.85 3.69 -0.32
CA GLN A 119 7.81 3.32 -1.37
C GLN A 119 8.94 4.34 -1.53
N GLY A 120 9.97 4.21 -0.74
CA GLY A 120 11.07 5.17 -0.67
C GLY A 120 10.91 6.25 0.40
N TYR A 121 9.86 6.19 1.17
CA TYR A 121 9.67 6.99 2.37
C TYR A 121 9.64 6.11 3.61
N SER A 122 10.22 6.53 4.70
CA SER A 122 10.06 5.88 5.99
C SER A 122 8.93 6.50 6.80
N LEU A 123 8.25 5.69 7.57
CA LEU A 123 7.30 6.12 8.58
C LEU A 123 7.95 6.11 9.95
N ASN A 124 7.76 7.15 10.71
CA ASN A 124 8.35 7.27 12.06
C ASN A 124 7.61 6.44 13.09
N ASP A 125 6.30 6.35 12.97
CA ASP A 125 5.42 5.82 14.00
C ASP A 125 4.15 5.25 13.37
N SER A 126 3.61 4.20 13.97
CA SER A 126 2.34 3.60 13.58
C SER A 126 1.12 4.42 14.02
N THR A 127 1.25 5.18 15.09
CA THR A 127 0.14 5.92 15.70
C THR A 127 -0.10 7.29 15.07
N SER A 128 0.97 7.90 14.55
CA SER A 128 0.91 9.17 13.83
C SER A 128 1.93 9.17 12.69
N PRO A 129 1.65 8.45 11.62
CA PRO A 129 2.63 8.25 10.55
C PRO A 129 2.94 9.56 9.84
N THR A 130 4.14 10.04 10.03
CA THR A 130 4.73 11.15 9.28
C THR A 130 5.76 10.64 8.31
N TRP A 131 5.73 11.17 7.10
CA TRP A 131 6.65 10.79 6.05
C TRP A 131 8.03 11.41 6.28
N ASN A 132 9.05 10.60 6.40
CA ASN A 132 10.43 11.04 6.38
C ASN A 132 11.11 10.74 5.05
N TYR A 133 11.79 11.71 4.58
CA TYR A 133 12.64 11.62 3.41
C TYR A 133 14.10 11.46 3.85
N ASP A 134 14.63 10.28 3.71
CA ASP A 134 16.01 9.98 4.08
C ASP A 134 16.78 9.36 2.92
N GLY A 135 17.43 10.17 2.10
CA GLY A 135 18.49 9.68 1.24
C GLY A 135 18.10 9.16 -0.15
N VAL A 136 18.90 8.25 -0.66
CA VAL A 136 18.85 7.73 -2.01
C VAL A 136 17.90 6.53 -2.06
N GLU A 137 16.96 6.54 -3.00
CA GLU A 137 16.00 5.46 -3.19
C GLU A 137 16.09 4.93 -4.62
N PRO A 138 16.57 3.71 -4.80
CA PRO A 138 16.78 3.15 -6.13
C PRO A 138 15.51 2.59 -6.80
N GLY A 139 14.38 2.53 -6.12
CA GLY A 139 13.14 1.96 -6.66
C GLY A 139 13.13 0.43 -6.69
N GLY A 140 12.12 -0.16 -7.30
CA GLY A 140 11.93 -1.60 -7.40
C GLY A 140 11.02 -2.20 -6.34
N ASN A 141 10.23 -1.38 -5.68
CA ASN A 141 9.25 -1.83 -4.70
C ASN A 141 7.91 -2.13 -5.37
N PHE A 142 7.26 -3.15 -4.89
CA PHE A 142 5.96 -3.59 -5.37
C PHE A 142 4.95 -3.66 -4.24
N VAL A 143 3.76 -3.14 -4.49
CA VAL A 143 2.59 -3.33 -3.64
C VAL A 143 1.42 -3.77 -4.48
N ARG A 144 0.70 -4.72 -4.01
CA ARG A 144 -0.65 -5.02 -4.44
C ARG A 144 -1.56 -4.99 -3.22
N LEU A 145 -2.70 -4.41 -3.36
CA LEU A 145 -3.70 -4.29 -2.31
C LEU A 145 -5.07 -4.59 -2.90
N ASP A 146 -5.95 -5.17 -2.12
CA ASP A 146 -7.21 -5.72 -2.61
C ASP A 146 -8.20 -5.77 -1.43
N ILE A 147 -8.73 -4.63 -1.05
CA ILE A 147 -9.60 -4.47 0.12
C ILE A 147 -11.06 -4.47 -0.34
N HIS A 148 -11.84 -5.37 0.20
CA HIS A 148 -13.29 -5.41 0.08
C HIS A 148 -13.88 -5.39 1.49
N GLY A 149 -14.38 -4.29 1.94
CA GLY A 149 -14.91 -4.08 3.28
C GLY A 149 -14.72 -2.65 3.75
N ASP A 150 -15.27 -2.33 4.89
CA ASP A 150 -15.36 -0.97 5.40
C ASP A 150 -14.39 -0.71 6.54
N ASN A 151 -14.01 0.55 6.73
CA ASN A 151 -13.20 1.02 7.83
C ASN A 151 -11.84 0.32 8.00
N ASN A 152 -11.26 -0.20 6.93
CA ASN A 152 -9.94 -0.79 6.99
C ASN A 152 -8.87 0.31 6.88
N LYS A 153 -7.85 0.17 7.70
CA LYS A 153 -6.70 1.06 7.69
C LYS A 153 -5.45 0.26 7.34
N PHE A 154 -4.68 0.76 6.44
CA PHE A 154 -3.42 0.18 6.03
C PHE A 154 -2.37 1.29 6.01
N THR A 155 -1.18 1.09 6.48
CA THR A 155 -0.23 2.20 6.56
C THR A 155 0.97 2.01 5.63
N GLY A 156 1.71 0.97 5.67
CA GLY A 156 2.75 0.62 4.69
C GLY A 156 4.15 1.15 5.01
N SER A 157 4.84 1.66 4.08
CA SER A 157 6.25 2.02 3.96
C SER A 157 7.12 0.88 3.40
N GLN A 158 7.88 1.19 2.38
CA GLN A 158 8.98 0.36 1.87
C GLN A 158 10.16 1.29 1.61
N LYS A 159 11.32 0.97 2.15
CA LYS A 159 12.52 1.77 1.99
C LYS A 159 13.73 0.87 1.79
N MET A 160 14.53 1.16 0.78
CA MET A 160 15.79 0.47 0.54
C MET A 160 16.93 1.49 0.34
N ASP A 161 18.14 1.05 0.63
CA ASP A 161 19.34 1.90 0.51
C ASP A 161 20.24 1.48 -0.67
N THR A 162 19.95 0.36 -1.32
CA THR A 162 20.81 -0.22 -2.38
C THR A 162 19.98 -0.69 -3.57
N ALA A 163 20.45 -0.40 -4.77
CA ALA A 163 19.84 -0.87 -6.00
C ALA A 163 19.89 -2.41 -6.17
N GLY A 164 18.95 -2.94 -6.92
CA GLY A 164 18.84 -4.39 -7.19
C GLY A 164 18.16 -5.20 -6.08
N ILE A 165 17.60 -4.53 -5.10
CA ILE A 165 16.76 -5.09 -4.04
C ILE A 165 15.31 -4.76 -4.37
N SER A 166 14.39 -5.59 -3.94
CA SER A 166 12.96 -5.37 -4.09
C SER A 166 12.23 -5.71 -2.80
N HIS A 167 11.38 -4.82 -2.37
CA HIS A 167 10.43 -5.08 -1.31
C HIS A 167 9.05 -5.30 -1.91
N SER A 168 8.36 -6.32 -1.43
CA SER A 168 7.04 -6.69 -1.90
C SER A 168 6.08 -6.81 -0.73
N ILE A 169 4.91 -6.28 -0.93
CA ILE A 169 3.74 -6.52 -0.08
C ILE A 169 2.68 -7.13 -0.99
N THR A 170 1.83 -7.94 -0.49
CA THR A 170 0.59 -8.31 -1.17
C THR A 170 -0.50 -8.11 -0.17
N ALA A 171 -1.57 -7.81 -0.14
CA ALA A 171 -2.54 -7.79 0.94
C ALA A 171 -3.71 -8.71 0.58
N ASN A 172 -4.83 -8.47 0.66
CA ASN A 172 -6.18 -8.90 0.33
C ASN A 172 -7.07 -8.45 1.46
N VAL A 173 -7.78 -8.73 2.17
CA VAL A 173 -8.54 -8.33 3.36
C VAL A 173 -9.95 -8.92 3.34
N TYR A 174 -10.91 -8.40 2.62
CA TYR A 174 -12.29 -8.88 2.46
C TYR A 174 -13.16 -8.87 3.74
N THR A 175 -12.83 -8.06 4.71
CA THR A 175 -13.57 -7.85 5.95
C THR A 175 -13.41 -6.44 6.47
N ASP A 176 -14.06 -6.10 7.57
CA ASP A 176 -14.16 -4.74 8.09
C ASP A 176 -13.21 -4.48 9.27
N ASN A 177 -12.95 -3.20 9.53
CA ASN A 177 -12.33 -2.70 10.75
C ASN A 177 -10.93 -3.26 11.05
N ASN A 178 -10.13 -3.59 10.04
CA ASN A 178 -8.77 -4.05 10.28
C ASN A 178 -7.78 -2.87 10.32
N ASP A 179 -6.88 -2.87 11.29
CA ASP A 179 -5.75 -1.94 11.36
C ASP A 179 -4.46 -2.72 11.06
N MET A 180 -3.69 -2.28 10.10
CA MET A 180 -2.44 -2.90 9.71
C MET A 180 -1.35 -1.84 9.68
N TYR A 181 -0.20 -2.15 10.17
CA TYR A 181 0.99 -1.35 10.00
C TYR A 181 2.08 -2.24 9.44
N VAL A 182 2.69 -1.88 8.36
CA VAL A 182 3.80 -2.64 7.78
C VAL A 182 5.01 -1.72 7.74
N ARG A 183 6.18 -2.25 7.78
CA ARG A 183 7.41 -1.53 7.48
C ARG A 183 8.43 -2.53 6.95
N GLN A 184 8.83 -2.35 5.72
CA GLN A 184 9.94 -3.08 5.11
C GLN A 184 11.07 -2.09 4.88
N ALA A 185 12.21 -2.31 5.48
CA ALA A 185 13.29 -1.34 5.43
C ALA A 185 14.68 -1.96 5.29
N GLN A 186 15.61 -1.17 4.77
CA GLN A 186 17.00 -1.48 4.53
C GLN A 186 17.22 -2.53 3.41
N ASN A 187 18.41 -3.09 3.34
CA ASN A 187 18.79 -3.99 2.26
C ASN A 187 18.25 -5.40 2.49
N GLY A 188 18.37 -6.26 1.47
CA GLY A 188 17.76 -7.58 1.48
C GLY A 188 16.28 -7.55 1.07
N ASN A 189 15.91 -8.46 0.20
CA ASN A 189 14.54 -8.53 -0.31
C ASN A 189 13.55 -8.82 0.82
N LYS A 190 12.53 -8.03 0.95
CA LYS A 190 11.47 -8.25 1.94
C LYS A 190 10.20 -8.66 1.21
N THR A 191 9.59 -9.70 1.69
CA THR A 191 8.28 -10.14 1.19
C THR A 191 7.31 -10.22 2.35
N PHE A 192 6.16 -9.68 2.19
CA PHE A 192 5.06 -9.82 3.12
C PHE A 192 3.81 -10.17 2.32
N THR A 193 3.12 -11.19 2.67
CA THR A 193 1.83 -11.54 2.07
C THR A 193 0.85 -11.62 3.22
N LEU A 194 -0.31 -11.13 3.08
CA LEU A 194 -1.37 -11.22 4.09
C LEU A 194 -2.54 -11.93 3.44
N THR A 195 -3.52 -12.28 4.08
CA THR A 195 -4.86 -12.59 3.57
C THR A 195 -5.75 -12.52 4.77
N ILE A 196 -6.50 -11.79 5.10
CA ILE A 196 -7.55 -11.85 6.13
C ILE A 196 -8.73 -12.47 5.43
N ARG A 197 -9.81 -12.69 5.75
CA ARG A 197 -11.01 -12.96 4.97
C ARG A 197 -12.29 -13.01 5.81
N ASN A 198 -12.26 -13.52 7.04
CA ASN A 198 -13.51 -13.83 7.74
C ASN A 198 -13.56 -13.29 9.17
N SER A 199 -12.55 -12.58 9.63
CA SER A 199 -12.56 -11.96 10.95
C SER A 199 -12.36 -10.46 10.85
N ASP A 200 -13.29 -9.71 11.40
CA ASP A 200 -13.20 -8.27 11.52
C ASP A 200 -12.33 -7.84 12.71
N GLY A 201 -11.82 -6.65 12.67
CA GLY A 201 -11.14 -6.04 13.82
C GLY A 201 -9.78 -6.62 14.13
N ASN A 202 -9.04 -7.14 13.14
CA ASN A 202 -7.67 -7.56 13.36
C ASN A 202 -6.73 -6.36 13.48
N ASP A 203 -5.83 -6.40 14.47
CA ASP A 203 -4.73 -5.47 14.60
C ASP A 203 -3.42 -6.21 14.27
N LEU A 204 -2.67 -5.73 13.31
CA LEU A 204 -1.44 -6.35 12.87
C LEU A 204 -0.34 -5.30 12.83
N SER A 205 0.86 -5.67 13.17
CA SER A 205 2.03 -4.83 13.00
C SER A 205 3.16 -5.70 12.49
N VAL A 206 3.63 -5.48 11.32
CA VAL A 206 4.70 -6.27 10.72
C VAL A 206 5.90 -5.37 10.49
N ASN A 207 7.07 -5.78 10.93
CA ASN A 207 8.31 -5.08 10.67
C ASN A 207 9.33 -6.08 10.12
N GLN A 208 9.80 -5.84 8.92
CA GLN A 208 10.91 -6.56 8.31
C GLN A 208 12.04 -5.55 8.05
N ILE A 209 13.07 -5.59 8.86
CA ILE A 209 14.12 -4.59 8.89
C ILE A 209 15.52 -5.22 8.81
N ASP A 210 16.53 -4.40 8.66
CA ASP A 210 17.93 -4.77 8.51
C ASP A 210 18.24 -5.47 7.16
N ASN A 211 19.42 -6.07 7.03
CA ASN A 211 19.94 -6.47 5.72
C ASN A 211 19.58 -7.91 5.32
N GLY A 212 18.98 -8.70 6.18
CA GLY A 212 18.50 -10.04 5.84
C GLY A 212 17.34 -10.02 4.85
N ALA A 213 17.23 -11.02 4.01
CA ALA A 213 16.04 -11.26 3.24
C ALA A 213 14.97 -11.90 4.15
N HIS A 214 13.88 -11.19 4.36
CA HIS A 214 12.84 -11.63 5.28
C HIS A 214 11.56 -11.95 4.53
N THR A 215 10.94 -13.05 4.87
CA THR A 215 9.65 -13.47 4.31
C THR A 215 8.65 -13.68 5.43
N ALA A 216 7.47 -13.15 5.29
CA ALA A 216 6.34 -13.48 6.13
C ALA A 216 5.12 -13.78 5.24
N THR A 217 4.36 -14.76 5.63
CA THR A 217 3.07 -15.08 5.02
C THR A 217 2.07 -15.23 6.15
N VAL A 218 1.01 -14.52 6.13
CA VAL A 218 -0.01 -14.51 7.17
C VAL A 218 -1.36 -14.81 6.53
N SER A 219 -2.16 -15.63 7.16
CA SER A 219 -3.53 -15.89 6.72
C SER A 219 -4.41 -16.05 7.94
N LEU A 220 -5.33 -15.15 8.14
CA LEU A 220 -6.18 -15.06 9.33
C LEU A 220 -7.62 -15.37 8.93
N LEU A 221 -7.97 -16.64 8.91
CA LEU A 221 -9.25 -17.15 8.40
C LEU A 221 -10.33 -17.35 9.49
N GLY A 222 -10.08 -16.97 10.69
CA GLY A 222 -10.98 -17.18 11.83
C GLY A 222 -12.24 -16.32 11.82
N THR A 223 -13.10 -16.54 12.78
CA THR A 223 -14.32 -15.76 13.02
C THR A 223 -14.18 -14.76 14.17
N GLN A 224 -13.03 -14.67 14.77
CA GLN A 224 -12.69 -13.76 15.86
C GLN A 224 -11.43 -12.99 15.51
N PRO A 225 -11.27 -11.75 16.00
CA PRO A 225 -10.11 -10.92 15.70
C PRO A 225 -8.80 -11.55 16.17
N THR A 226 -7.72 -11.20 15.50
CA THR A 226 -6.37 -11.59 15.90
C THR A 226 -5.47 -10.37 15.97
N ASP A 227 -4.85 -10.16 17.13
CA ASP A 227 -3.76 -9.22 17.30
C ASP A 227 -2.45 -9.93 16.95
N LEU A 228 -1.79 -9.50 15.91
CA LEU A 228 -0.52 -10.06 15.47
C LEU A 228 0.57 -9.00 15.48
N THR A 229 1.66 -9.29 16.16
CA THR A 229 2.92 -8.55 15.98
C THR A 229 3.99 -9.49 15.45
N LEU A 230 4.58 -9.17 14.32
CA LEU A 230 5.68 -9.92 13.71
C LEU A 230 6.86 -8.99 13.46
N VAL A 231 8.00 -9.29 14.04
CA VAL A 231 9.26 -8.59 13.80
C VAL A 231 10.29 -9.56 13.27
N GLN A 232 10.83 -9.28 12.11
CA GLN A 232 11.97 -9.96 11.53
C GLN A 232 13.11 -8.95 11.33
N SER A 233 14.24 -9.19 11.97
CA SER A 233 15.37 -8.27 11.94
C SER A 233 16.71 -9.02 11.90
N GLY A 234 17.78 -8.30 11.61
CA GLY A 234 19.12 -8.83 11.53
C GLY A 234 19.59 -9.10 10.10
N ASN A 235 20.80 -9.64 9.99
CA ASN A 235 21.49 -9.82 8.71
C ASN A 235 21.29 -11.21 8.11
N THR A 236 20.64 -12.11 8.82
CA THR A 236 20.33 -13.47 8.34
C THR A 236 18.92 -13.51 7.75
N ASN A 237 18.73 -14.34 6.75
CA ASN A 237 17.43 -14.52 6.14
C ASN A 237 16.47 -15.22 7.11
N GLN A 238 15.29 -14.69 7.23
CA GLN A 238 14.27 -15.22 8.13
C GLN A 238 12.98 -15.48 7.38
N SER A 239 12.32 -16.55 7.74
CA SER A 239 11.03 -16.90 7.15
C SER A 239 10.03 -17.25 8.24
N TYR A 240 8.83 -16.76 8.09
CA TYR A 240 7.72 -17.07 8.96
C TYR A 240 6.45 -17.28 8.14
N THR A 241 5.73 -18.32 8.43
CA THR A 241 4.44 -18.60 7.83
C THR A 241 3.44 -18.89 8.94
N LEU A 242 2.34 -18.18 8.94
CA LEU A 242 1.23 -18.38 9.85
C LEU A 242 -0.03 -18.71 9.04
N SER A 243 -0.80 -19.65 9.55
CA SER A 243 -2.20 -19.82 9.19
C SER A 243 -3.00 -19.91 10.47
N GLN A 244 -3.67 -18.84 10.82
CA GLN A 244 -4.43 -18.71 12.08
C GLN A 244 -5.92 -18.81 11.81
N ASN A 245 -6.57 -19.67 12.58
CA ASN A 245 -8.02 -19.76 12.62
C ASN A 245 -8.50 -19.45 14.05
N CYS A 246 -8.71 -18.18 14.32
CA CYS A 246 -9.16 -17.72 15.63
C CYS A 246 -10.67 -17.92 15.77
N VAL A 247 -11.07 -18.77 16.69
CA VAL A 247 -12.48 -19.05 17.02
C VAL A 247 -12.79 -18.80 18.51
N THR A 248 -11.81 -18.39 19.27
CA THR A 248 -11.91 -18.13 20.70
C THR A 248 -12.62 -16.80 20.95
N VAL A 249 -13.69 -16.81 21.69
CA VAL A 249 -14.40 -15.58 22.07
C VAL A 249 -13.45 -14.64 22.83
N GLY A 250 -13.34 -13.41 22.35
CA GLY A 250 -12.40 -12.42 22.86
C GLY A 250 -11.12 -12.28 22.03
N GLY A 251 -10.99 -13.07 20.97
CA GLY A 251 -9.87 -12.94 20.03
C GLY A 251 -8.64 -13.80 20.36
N CYS A 252 -7.64 -13.67 19.53
CA CYS A 252 -6.34 -14.35 19.66
C CYS A 252 -5.21 -13.33 19.61
N THR A 253 -4.10 -13.62 20.30
CA THR A 253 -2.91 -12.76 20.26
C THR A 253 -1.70 -13.59 19.85
N ILE A 254 -0.92 -13.09 18.92
CA ILE A 254 0.29 -13.72 18.41
C ILE A 254 1.42 -12.71 18.41
N SER A 255 2.54 -13.05 19.00
CA SER A 255 3.74 -12.24 18.94
C SER A 255 4.93 -13.08 18.51
N VAL A 256 5.62 -12.68 17.46
CA VAL A 256 6.78 -13.35 16.89
C VAL A 256 7.91 -12.35 16.71
N THR A 257 9.08 -12.73 17.20
CA THR A 257 10.32 -11.97 16.98
C THR A 257 11.40 -12.92 16.51
N GLN A 258 11.99 -12.62 15.36
CA GLN A 258 13.14 -13.30 14.77
C GLN A 258 14.28 -12.29 14.57
N GLN A 259 15.48 -12.64 15.04
CA GLN A 259 16.68 -11.79 14.98
C GLN A 259 17.90 -12.54 14.46
#